data_dfbb3b81bd9a5dffe939e09b3e6270fc
#
_entry.id   dfbb3b81bd9a5dffe939e09b3e6270fc
#
_cell.length_a   1.000
_cell.length_b   1.000
_cell.length_c   1.000
_cell.angle_alpha   90.00
_cell.angle_beta   90.00
_cell.angle_gamma   90.00
#
_symmetry.space_group_name_H-M   'P 1'
#
loop_
_entity.id
_entity.type
_entity.pdbx_description
1 polymer ?
#
loop_
_entity_poly.entity_id
_entity_poly.type
_entity_poly.pdbx_seq_one_letter_code
_entity_poly.pdbx_strand_id
1 'polypeptide(L)'
;MNEYPFLALGLPFFLGLIVGGVLSATISQFVIVSLIGGFPFARLYGLSIGLPVIVSNLLAIPVLLFASYATARILWAIEDYPRAAPYMKGLKKRYEPGARFLVAHAGRIGAGGALALCTFLVGWWVAIVLSFVIDMDVKTTMRATAIGLLIGSAVSWLSYEGLVEWLPNPLIVTAVVMIIFIAIARLLGRMAKKEAARQSSSEGSVGAHPSQP
;
A
#
# COMPACT_ATOMS: atom_id res chain seq x y z
N MET A 1 16.73 -53.50 27.00
CA MET A 1 16.68 -53.91 25.58
C MET A 1 15.79 -52.93 24.90
N ASN A 2 16.39 -51.96 24.16
CA ASN A 2 15.61 -50.95 23.41
C ASN A 2 15.37 -51.47 22.00
N GLU A 3 14.20 -52.08 21.78
CA GLU A 3 13.88 -52.74 20.51
C GLU A 3 13.53 -51.79 19.34
N TYR A 4 13.41 -50.45 19.57
CA TYR A 4 13.00 -49.52 18.51
C TYR A 4 13.77 -48.17 18.51
N PRO A 5 15.07 -48.16 18.28
CA PRO A 5 15.78 -46.90 18.15
C PRO A 5 15.33 -46.08 16.94
N PHE A 6 14.78 -46.73 15.91
CA PHE A 6 14.26 -46.08 14.71
C PHE A 6 12.98 -45.30 14.95
N LEU A 7 12.10 -45.78 15.84
CA LEU A 7 10.86 -45.09 16.21
C LEU A 7 11.14 -43.83 17.06
N ALA A 8 12.16 -43.91 17.93
CA ALA A 8 12.52 -42.79 18.78
C ALA A 8 13.10 -41.58 18.00
N LEU A 9 13.78 -41.83 16.88
CA LEU A 9 14.32 -40.76 15.99
C LEU A 9 13.36 -40.39 14.86
N GLY A 10 12.61 -41.33 14.35
CA GLY A 10 11.70 -41.12 13.21
C GLY A 10 10.48 -40.28 13.56
N LEU A 11 9.87 -40.49 14.71
CA LEU A 11 8.66 -39.77 15.12
C LEU A 11 8.88 -38.24 15.27
N PRO A 12 9.89 -37.76 16.01
CA PRO A 12 10.16 -36.34 16.11
C PRO A 12 10.59 -35.70 14.77
N PHE A 13 11.28 -36.44 13.89
CA PHE A 13 11.63 -35.99 12.57
C PHE A 13 10.38 -35.79 11.68
N PHE A 14 9.46 -36.77 11.64
CA PHE A 14 8.19 -36.65 10.92
C PHE A 14 7.29 -35.55 11.48
N LEU A 15 7.19 -35.43 12.80
CA LEU A 15 6.47 -34.31 13.43
C LEU A 15 7.08 -32.96 13.06
N GLY A 16 8.42 -32.85 13.06
CA GLY A 16 9.12 -31.64 12.62
C GLY A 16 8.84 -31.29 11.17
N LEU A 17 8.80 -32.25 10.27
CA LEU A 17 8.44 -32.05 8.86
C LEU A 17 6.96 -31.59 8.69
N ILE A 18 6.03 -32.21 9.41
CA ILE A 18 4.62 -31.84 9.35
C ILE A 18 4.41 -30.42 9.91
N VAL A 19 4.95 -30.15 11.10
CA VAL A 19 4.84 -28.83 11.73
C VAL A 19 5.51 -27.77 10.87
N GLY A 20 6.71 -28.04 10.34
CA GLY A 20 7.43 -27.14 9.44
C GLY A 20 6.67 -26.89 8.15
N GLY A 21 6.06 -27.92 7.58
CA GLY A 21 5.22 -27.81 6.37
C GLY A 21 3.98 -26.96 6.60
N VAL A 22 3.24 -27.19 7.69
CA VAL A 22 2.06 -26.41 8.06
C VAL A 22 2.44 -24.97 8.34
N LEU A 23 3.52 -24.73 9.10
CA LEU A 23 4.00 -23.38 9.41
C LEU A 23 4.41 -22.63 8.13
N SER A 24 5.15 -23.28 7.24
CA SER A 24 5.55 -22.72 5.94
C SER A 24 4.35 -22.36 5.07
N ALA A 25 3.34 -23.24 4.99
CA ALA A 25 2.11 -22.96 4.26
C ALA A 25 1.34 -21.77 4.84
N THR A 26 1.23 -21.71 6.17
CA THR A 26 0.56 -20.62 6.88
C THR A 26 1.25 -19.27 6.65
N ILE A 27 2.58 -19.24 6.75
CA ILE A 27 3.37 -18.03 6.48
C ILE A 27 3.22 -17.61 5.02
N SER A 28 3.30 -18.53 4.08
CA SER A 28 3.16 -18.24 2.65
C SER A 28 1.79 -17.67 2.33
N GLN A 29 0.73 -18.23 2.89
CA GLN A 29 -0.63 -17.72 2.73
C GLN A 29 -0.76 -16.32 3.35
N PHE A 30 -0.21 -16.08 4.54
CA PHE A 30 -0.22 -14.76 5.16
C PHE A 30 0.46 -13.71 4.27
N VAL A 31 1.61 -14.04 3.70
CA VAL A 31 2.34 -13.17 2.78
C VAL A 31 1.50 -12.84 1.54
N ILE A 32 0.94 -13.86 0.88
CA ILE A 32 0.13 -13.67 -0.34
C ILE A 32 -1.10 -12.80 -0.05
N VAL A 33 -1.82 -13.11 1.02
CA VAL A 33 -3.04 -12.40 1.43
C VAL A 33 -2.71 -10.94 1.77
N SER A 34 -1.59 -10.69 2.46
CA SER A 34 -1.12 -9.33 2.78
C SER A 34 -0.76 -8.53 1.53
N LEU A 35 -0.11 -9.17 0.55
CA LEU A 35 0.27 -8.54 -0.72
C LEU A 35 -0.94 -8.13 -1.55
N ILE A 36 -1.98 -8.98 -1.60
CA ILE A 36 -3.18 -8.74 -2.41
C ILE A 36 -4.08 -7.70 -1.76
N GLY A 37 -4.35 -7.82 -0.47
CA GLY A 37 -5.39 -7.07 0.23
C GLY A 37 -4.90 -6.12 1.32
N GLY A 38 -3.58 -6.04 1.55
CA GLY A 38 -3.01 -5.18 2.60
C GLY A 38 -3.48 -5.56 4.00
N PHE A 39 -3.57 -4.56 4.89
CA PHE A 39 -3.95 -4.77 6.29
C PHE A 39 -5.32 -5.44 6.49
N PRO A 40 -6.39 -5.11 5.75
CA PRO A 40 -7.69 -5.74 5.96
C PRO A 40 -7.63 -7.25 5.83
N PHE A 41 -6.98 -7.75 4.78
CA PHE A 41 -6.88 -9.18 4.52
C PHE A 41 -5.85 -9.88 5.42
N ALA A 42 -4.71 -9.23 5.69
CA ALA A 42 -3.73 -9.73 6.67
C ALA A 42 -4.37 -9.94 8.04
N ARG A 43 -5.21 -9.00 8.48
CA ARG A 43 -5.96 -9.08 9.72
C ARG A 43 -6.97 -10.23 9.73
N LEU A 44 -7.79 -10.34 8.68
CA LEU A 44 -8.79 -11.43 8.59
C LEU A 44 -8.13 -12.81 8.64
N TYR A 45 -7.04 -12.96 7.89
CA TYR A 45 -6.29 -14.21 7.92
C TYR A 45 -5.61 -14.44 9.28
N GLY A 46 -4.99 -13.38 9.86
CA GLY A 46 -4.40 -13.45 11.18
C GLY A 46 -5.40 -13.90 12.24
N LEU A 47 -6.60 -13.32 12.27
CA LEU A 47 -7.68 -13.73 13.16
C LEU A 47 -8.10 -15.18 12.94
N SER A 48 -8.13 -15.65 11.69
CA SER A 48 -8.49 -17.05 11.38
C SER A 48 -7.49 -18.08 11.93
N ILE A 49 -6.24 -17.66 12.13
CA ILE A 49 -5.17 -18.49 12.73
C ILE A 49 -4.87 -18.11 14.20
N GLY A 50 -5.73 -17.30 14.83
CA GLY A 50 -5.63 -16.95 16.25
C GLY A 50 -4.64 -15.83 16.58
N LEU A 51 -4.18 -15.03 15.59
CA LEU A 51 -3.31 -13.90 15.85
C LEU A 51 -4.11 -12.65 16.22
N PRO A 52 -3.65 -11.87 17.22
CA PRO A 52 -4.21 -10.55 17.51
C PRO A 52 -4.08 -9.60 16.31
N VAL A 53 -5.01 -8.67 16.17
CA VAL A 53 -5.05 -7.69 15.05
C VAL A 53 -3.76 -6.89 14.94
N ILE A 54 -3.23 -6.41 16.06
CA ILE A 54 -1.99 -5.64 16.10
C ILE A 54 -0.80 -6.46 15.59
N VAL A 55 -0.72 -7.73 15.95
CA VAL A 55 0.36 -8.63 15.51
C VAL A 55 0.26 -8.89 14.02
N SER A 56 -0.96 -9.15 13.51
CA SER A 56 -1.20 -9.34 12.08
C SER A 56 -0.81 -8.10 11.26
N ASN A 57 -1.16 -6.91 11.74
CA ASN A 57 -0.79 -5.65 11.10
C ASN A 57 0.72 -5.43 11.12
N LEU A 58 1.39 -5.66 12.26
CA LEU A 58 2.84 -5.52 12.38
C LEU A 58 3.60 -6.50 11.47
N LEU A 59 3.13 -7.74 11.36
CA LEU A 59 3.72 -8.73 10.45
C LEU A 59 3.50 -8.39 8.97
N ALA A 60 2.41 -7.70 8.63
CA ALA A 60 2.15 -7.27 7.27
C ALA A 60 3.07 -6.11 6.82
N ILE A 61 3.54 -5.24 7.72
CA ILE A 61 4.38 -4.09 7.38
C ILE A 61 5.66 -4.49 6.62
N PRO A 62 6.51 -5.41 7.11
CA PRO A 62 7.72 -5.80 6.37
C PRO A 62 7.40 -6.43 5.02
N VAL A 63 6.31 -7.19 4.90
CA VAL A 63 5.86 -7.78 3.63
C VAL A 63 5.51 -6.68 2.63
N LEU A 64 4.70 -5.70 3.05
CA LEU A 64 4.29 -4.58 2.21
C LEU A 64 5.46 -3.64 1.87
N LEU A 65 6.39 -3.43 2.80
CA LEU A 65 7.61 -2.66 2.52
C LEU A 65 8.51 -3.36 1.50
N PHE A 66 8.69 -4.68 1.63
CA PHE A 66 9.44 -5.44 0.64
C PHE A 66 8.80 -5.38 -0.73
N ALA A 67 7.47 -5.56 -0.82
CA ALA A 67 6.72 -5.43 -2.06
C ALA A 67 6.83 -4.02 -2.66
N SER A 68 6.75 -2.99 -1.82
CA SER A 68 6.94 -1.59 -2.22
C SER A 68 8.33 -1.35 -2.81
N TYR A 69 9.37 -1.87 -2.14
CA TYR A 69 10.74 -1.75 -2.61
C TYR A 69 10.95 -2.49 -3.94
N ALA A 70 10.47 -3.73 -4.04
CA ALA A 70 10.57 -4.52 -5.27
C ALA A 70 9.85 -3.81 -6.44
N THR A 71 8.63 -3.31 -6.21
CA THR A 71 7.86 -2.58 -7.21
C THR A 71 8.57 -1.29 -7.62
N ALA A 72 9.10 -0.52 -6.67
CA ALA A 72 9.89 0.67 -6.96
C ALA A 72 11.09 0.30 -7.85
N ARG A 73 11.89 -0.66 -7.45
CA ARG A 73 13.07 -1.10 -8.23
C ARG A 73 12.72 -1.55 -9.63
N ILE A 74 11.61 -2.27 -9.80
CA ILE A 74 11.12 -2.70 -11.11
C ILE A 74 10.71 -1.49 -11.97
N LEU A 75 9.95 -0.53 -11.42
CA LEU A 75 9.51 0.64 -12.17
C LEU A 75 10.69 1.49 -12.67
N TRP A 76 11.68 1.76 -11.80
CA TRP A 76 12.88 2.51 -12.18
C TRP A 76 13.74 1.73 -13.19
N ALA A 77 13.89 0.41 -13.03
CA ALA A 77 14.63 -0.42 -13.99
C ALA A 77 13.93 -0.50 -15.35
N ILE A 78 12.59 -0.52 -15.39
CA ILE A 78 11.84 -0.54 -16.66
C ILE A 78 11.95 0.82 -17.37
N GLU A 79 12.05 1.94 -16.65
CA GLU A 79 12.22 3.26 -17.26
C GLU A 79 13.51 3.35 -18.07
N ASP A 80 14.59 2.72 -17.59
CA ASP A 80 15.90 2.68 -18.25
C ASP A 80 15.91 1.74 -19.47
N TYR A 81 14.87 0.90 -19.65
CA TYR A 81 14.83 -0.06 -20.72
C TYR A 81 14.33 0.60 -22.03
N PRO A 82 15.11 0.61 -23.15
CA PRO A 82 14.83 1.40 -24.34
C PRO A 82 13.45 1.16 -24.97
N ARG A 83 12.94 -0.09 -24.91
CA ARG A 83 11.63 -0.45 -25.47
C ARG A 83 10.47 0.03 -24.60
N ALA A 84 10.66 0.17 -23.31
CA ALA A 84 9.62 0.56 -22.35
C ALA A 84 9.63 2.07 -22.06
N ALA A 85 10.76 2.75 -22.26
CA ALA A 85 10.95 4.17 -22.01
C ALA A 85 9.84 5.07 -22.60
N PRO A 86 9.39 4.91 -23.86
CA PRO A 86 8.32 5.75 -24.41
C PRO A 86 6.98 5.55 -23.69
N TYR A 87 6.68 4.31 -23.26
CA TYR A 87 5.48 4.00 -22.47
C TYR A 87 5.53 4.65 -21.10
N MET A 88 6.68 4.57 -20.42
CA MET A 88 6.87 5.14 -19.10
C MET A 88 6.81 6.68 -19.12
N LYS A 89 7.39 7.31 -20.14
CA LYS A 89 7.26 8.76 -20.37
C LYS A 89 5.80 9.16 -20.63
N GLY A 90 5.06 8.40 -21.39
CA GLY A 90 3.62 8.61 -21.62
C GLY A 90 2.81 8.51 -20.33
N LEU A 91 3.11 7.53 -19.48
CA LEU A 91 2.49 7.34 -18.18
C LEU A 91 2.82 8.52 -17.25
N LYS A 92 4.08 8.94 -17.15
CA LYS A 92 4.49 10.12 -16.37
C LYS A 92 3.70 11.34 -16.82
N LYS A 93 3.73 11.67 -18.11
CA LYS A 93 3.04 12.85 -18.67
C LYS A 93 1.54 12.83 -18.36
N ARG A 94 0.89 11.66 -18.37
CA ARG A 94 -0.55 11.52 -18.10
C ARG A 94 -0.92 11.78 -16.63
N TYR A 95 -0.08 11.35 -15.70
CA TYR A 95 -0.38 11.41 -14.26
C TYR A 95 0.32 12.55 -13.53
N GLU A 96 1.32 13.19 -14.17
CA GLU A 96 2.09 14.31 -13.62
C GLU A 96 1.22 15.47 -13.10
N PRO A 97 0.17 15.95 -13.79
CA PRO A 97 -0.65 17.04 -13.26
C PRO A 97 -1.32 16.70 -11.94
N GLY A 98 -1.87 15.47 -11.81
CA GLY A 98 -2.48 15.00 -10.56
C GLY A 98 -1.46 14.81 -9.44
N ALA A 99 -0.28 14.33 -9.78
CA ALA A 99 0.82 14.13 -8.85
C ALA A 99 1.36 15.48 -8.32
N ARG A 100 1.59 16.43 -9.19
CA ARG A 100 2.02 17.81 -8.83
C ARG A 100 0.96 18.51 -7.98
N PHE A 101 -0.33 18.33 -8.29
CA PHE A 101 -1.42 18.84 -7.47
C PHE A 101 -1.34 18.34 -6.04
N LEU A 102 -1.18 17.04 -5.83
CA LEU A 102 -1.05 16.44 -4.49
C LEU A 102 0.15 17.02 -3.73
N VAL A 103 1.29 17.15 -4.38
CA VAL A 103 2.49 17.71 -3.78
C VAL A 103 2.33 19.21 -3.45
N ALA A 104 1.73 19.98 -4.35
CA ALA A 104 1.48 21.41 -4.13
C ALA A 104 0.53 21.67 -2.96
N HIS A 105 -0.49 20.82 -2.77
CA HIS A 105 -1.45 20.94 -1.67
C HIS A 105 -0.98 20.30 -0.36
N ALA A 106 0.12 19.54 -0.38
CA ALA A 106 0.73 19.02 0.83
C ALA A 106 1.34 20.11 1.73
N GLY A 107 1.49 21.33 1.22
CA GLY A 107 1.91 22.50 1.98
C GLY A 107 3.20 22.26 2.79
N ARG A 108 3.11 22.46 4.11
CA ARG A 108 4.25 22.28 5.04
C ARG A 108 4.75 20.84 5.16
N ILE A 109 3.94 19.85 4.77
CA ILE A 109 4.29 18.41 4.91
C ILE A 109 5.23 17.97 3.78
N GLY A 110 5.25 18.71 2.65
CA GLY A 110 6.10 18.41 1.50
C GLY A 110 5.72 17.11 0.76
N ALA A 111 6.48 16.79 -0.28
CA ALA A 111 6.21 15.63 -1.13
C ALA A 111 6.23 14.28 -0.36
N GLY A 112 7.14 14.13 0.61
CA GLY A 112 7.23 12.93 1.43
C GLY A 112 5.99 12.71 2.30
N GLY A 113 5.46 13.78 2.90
CA GLY A 113 4.23 13.73 3.69
C GLY A 113 3.00 13.45 2.84
N ALA A 114 2.90 14.04 1.64
CA ALA A 114 1.84 13.72 0.68
C ALA A 114 1.86 12.24 0.29
N LEU A 115 3.05 11.68 0.07
CA LEU A 115 3.22 10.28 -0.26
C LEU A 115 2.83 9.37 0.91
N ALA A 116 3.20 9.73 2.14
CA ALA A 116 2.82 8.98 3.34
C ALA A 116 1.28 8.98 3.52
N LEU A 117 0.62 10.12 3.33
CA LEU A 117 -0.84 10.21 3.32
C LEU A 117 -1.46 9.38 2.20
N CYS A 118 -0.88 9.41 1.00
CA CYS A 118 -1.33 8.60 -0.13
C CYS A 118 -1.21 7.09 0.20
N THR A 119 -0.09 6.69 0.80
CA THR A 119 0.11 5.30 1.25
C THR A 119 -0.95 4.87 2.27
N PHE A 120 -1.27 5.75 3.20
CA PHE A 120 -2.28 5.52 4.23
C PHE A 120 -3.70 5.42 3.63
N LEU A 121 -4.09 6.36 2.75
CA LEU A 121 -5.46 6.50 2.26
C LEU A 121 -5.79 5.57 1.09
N VAL A 122 -4.86 5.37 0.18
CA VAL A 122 -5.11 4.68 -1.10
C VAL A 122 -4.37 3.35 -1.18
N GLY A 123 -3.24 3.26 -0.51
CA GLY A 123 -2.41 2.06 -0.47
C GLY A 123 -1.00 2.27 -1.01
N TRP A 124 -0.13 1.36 -0.64
CA TRP A 124 1.31 1.44 -0.91
C TRP A 124 1.67 1.45 -2.41
N TRP A 125 0.96 0.67 -3.23
CA TRP A 125 1.27 0.54 -4.66
C TRP A 125 0.95 1.83 -5.44
N VAL A 126 -0.14 2.54 -5.08
CA VAL A 126 -0.46 3.85 -5.69
C VAL A 126 0.59 4.88 -5.29
N ALA A 127 1.03 4.86 -4.04
CA ALA A 127 2.09 5.74 -3.57
C ALA A 127 3.42 5.51 -4.31
N ILE A 128 3.78 4.26 -4.61
CA ILE A 128 4.99 3.95 -5.40
C ILE A 128 4.87 4.48 -6.84
N VAL A 129 3.72 4.27 -7.49
CA VAL A 129 3.49 4.83 -8.84
C VAL A 129 3.53 6.36 -8.82
N LEU A 130 2.94 6.99 -7.80
CA LEU A 130 2.98 8.44 -7.63
C LEU A 130 4.41 8.96 -7.45
N SER A 131 5.20 8.33 -6.57
CA SER A 131 6.60 8.71 -6.36
C SER A 131 7.45 8.56 -7.63
N PHE A 132 7.18 7.53 -8.43
CA PHE A 132 7.80 7.34 -9.72
C PHE A 132 7.44 8.46 -10.70
N VAL A 133 6.18 8.91 -10.74
CA VAL A 133 5.71 9.99 -11.62
C VAL A 133 6.34 11.34 -11.28
N ILE A 134 6.58 11.62 -9.99
CA ILE A 134 7.22 12.89 -9.54
C ILE A 134 8.75 12.80 -9.42
N ASP A 135 9.37 11.75 -9.93
CA ASP A 135 10.81 11.50 -9.89
C ASP A 135 11.43 11.57 -8.48
N MET A 136 10.68 11.08 -7.47
CA MET A 136 11.18 11.01 -6.10
C MET A 136 12.17 9.86 -5.95
N ASP A 137 13.27 10.07 -5.23
CA ASP A 137 14.26 9.01 -4.98
C ASP A 137 13.68 7.83 -4.19
N VAL A 138 14.17 6.63 -4.46
CA VAL A 138 13.67 5.38 -3.84
C VAL A 138 13.75 5.42 -2.32
N LYS A 139 14.82 6.03 -1.76
CA LYS A 139 15.03 6.10 -0.31
C LYS A 139 13.96 6.95 0.38
N THR A 140 13.65 8.11 -0.17
CA THR A 140 12.58 9.00 0.32
C THR A 140 11.22 8.35 0.14
N THR A 141 10.97 7.72 -1.00
CA THR A 141 9.77 6.93 -1.28
C THR A 141 9.55 5.85 -0.22
N MET A 142 10.58 5.07 0.09
CA MET A 142 10.46 3.99 1.08
C MET A 142 10.23 4.51 2.49
N ARG A 143 10.86 5.62 2.89
CA ARG A 143 10.61 6.26 4.19
C ARG A 143 9.17 6.76 4.30
N ALA A 144 8.68 7.46 3.29
CA ALA A 144 7.31 7.94 3.26
C ALA A 144 6.30 6.79 3.28
N THR A 145 6.55 5.73 2.50
CA THR A 145 5.72 4.52 2.49
C THR A 145 5.72 3.84 3.86
N ALA A 146 6.86 3.70 4.52
CA ALA A 146 6.95 3.12 5.85
C ALA A 146 6.12 3.92 6.88
N ILE A 147 6.22 5.24 6.87
CA ILE A 147 5.43 6.11 7.74
C ILE A 147 3.93 5.93 7.44
N GLY A 148 3.54 5.94 6.18
CA GLY A 148 2.15 5.73 5.78
C GLY A 148 1.59 4.37 6.19
N LEU A 149 2.38 3.30 6.09
CA LEU A 149 2.00 1.96 6.56
C LEU A 149 1.88 1.90 8.08
N LEU A 150 2.79 2.53 8.83
CA LEU A 150 2.70 2.61 10.29
C LEU A 150 1.43 3.35 10.74
N ILE A 151 1.14 4.50 10.15
CA ILE A 151 -0.10 5.24 10.42
C ILE A 151 -1.31 4.38 10.05
N GLY A 152 -1.29 3.74 8.87
CA GLY A 152 -2.35 2.86 8.40
C GLY A 152 -2.58 1.67 9.33
N SER A 153 -1.52 1.07 9.87
CA SER A 153 -1.60 0.00 10.86
C SER A 153 -2.25 0.47 12.15
N ALA A 154 -1.82 1.62 12.69
CA ALA A 154 -2.36 2.19 13.91
C ALA A 154 -3.84 2.56 13.77
N VAL A 155 -4.21 3.25 12.68
CA VAL A 155 -5.61 3.61 12.41
C VAL A 155 -6.47 2.38 12.16
N SER A 156 -5.95 1.39 11.42
CA SER A 156 -6.65 0.12 11.20
C SER A 156 -6.91 -0.63 12.51
N TRP A 157 -5.96 -0.62 13.42
CA TRP A 157 -6.11 -1.23 14.74
C TRP A 157 -7.15 -0.48 15.60
N LEU A 158 -7.01 0.84 15.75
CA LEU A 158 -7.96 1.67 16.51
C LEU A 158 -9.39 1.57 15.94
N SER A 159 -9.53 1.58 14.62
CA SER A 159 -10.84 1.43 13.97
C SER A 159 -11.44 0.05 14.24
N TYR A 160 -10.63 -0.99 14.28
CA TYR A 160 -11.10 -2.33 14.58
C TYR A 160 -11.55 -2.46 16.04
N GLU A 161 -10.73 -2.03 16.99
CA GLU A 161 -11.06 -2.06 18.42
C GLU A 161 -12.35 -1.27 18.70
N GLY A 162 -12.48 -0.05 18.16
CA GLY A 162 -13.67 0.75 18.34
C GLY A 162 -14.93 0.21 17.66
N LEU A 163 -14.79 -0.47 16.52
CA LEU A 163 -15.94 -1.02 15.77
C LEU A 163 -16.37 -2.41 16.25
N VAL A 164 -15.47 -3.19 16.84
CA VAL A 164 -15.77 -4.53 17.35
C VAL A 164 -16.79 -4.49 18.48
N GLU A 165 -16.79 -3.45 19.30
CA GLU A 165 -17.79 -3.25 20.35
C GLU A 165 -19.21 -3.11 19.81
N TRP A 166 -19.35 -2.54 18.59
CA TRP A 166 -20.63 -2.27 17.93
C TRP A 166 -21.01 -3.35 16.92
N LEU A 167 -20.03 -3.98 16.31
CA LEU A 167 -20.20 -4.96 15.22
C LEU A 167 -19.34 -6.19 15.52
N PRO A 168 -19.88 -7.21 16.21
CA PRO A 168 -19.10 -8.36 16.67
C PRO A 168 -18.56 -9.25 15.53
N ASN A 169 -19.04 -9.05 14.29
CA ASN A 169 -18.55 -9.82 13.14
C ASN A 169 -17.36 -9.15 12.45
N PRO A 170 -16.15 -9.75 12.49
CA PRO A 170 -14.93 -9.16 11.91
C PRO A 170 -15.01 -8.94 10.39
N LEU A 171 -15.83 -9.71 9.67
CA LEU A 171 -16.06 -9.51 8.22
C LEU A 171 -16.83 -8.22 7.96
N ILE A 172 -17.87 -7.95 8.77
CA ILE A 172 -18.66 -6.71 8.64
C ILE A 172 -17.79 -5.50 8.96
N VAL A 173 -17.02 -5.55 10.04
CA VAL A 173 -16.08 -4.48 10.41
C VAL A 173 -15.11 -4.19 9.26
N THR A 174 -14.52 -5.24 8.69
CA THR A 174 -13.59 -5.10 7.58
C THR A 174 -14.27 -4.50 6.34
N ALA A 175 -15.49 -4.94 6.00
CA ALA A 175 -16.26 -4.40 4.89
C ALA A 175 -16.59 -2.92 5.09
N VAL A 176 -17.02 -2.52 6.29
CA VAL A 176 -17.30 -1.11 6.63
C VAL A 176 -16.06 -0.24 6.49
N VAL A 177 -14.92 -0.66 7.05
CA VAL A 177 -13.65 0.05 6.93
C VAL A 177 -13.25 0.19 5.45
N MET A 178 -13.36 -0.87 4.66
CA MET A 178 -13.07 -0.84 3.22
C MET A 178 -13.97 0.15 2.46
N ILE A 179 -15.27 0.17 2.75
CA ILE A 179 -16.22 1.10 2.13
C ILE A 179 -15.85 2.55 2.45
N ILE A 180 -15.51 2.84 3.71
CA ILE A 180 -15.07 4.18 4.13
C ILE A 180 -13.81 4.60 3.37
N PHE A 181 -12.79 3.74 3.26
CA PHE A 181 -11.58 4.02 2.51
C PHE A 181 -11.86 4.29 1.03
N ILE A 182 -12.70 3.47 0.39
CA ILE A 182 -13.09 3.67 -1.02
C ILE A 182 -13.83 5.00 -1.19
N ALA A 183 -14.73 5.36 -0.26
CA ALA A 183 -15.46 6.61 -0.30
C ALA A 183 -14.53 7.83 -0.20
N ILE A 184 -13.57 7.80 0.74
CA ILE A 184 -12.56 8.85 0.91
C ILE A 184 -11.69 8.96 -0.36
N ALA A 185 -11.20 7.86 -0.90
CA ALA A 185 -10.40 7.85 -2.12
C ALA A 185 -11.15 8.42 -3.32
N ARG A 186 -12.43 8.09 -3.47
CA ARG A 186 -13.29 8.67 -4.52
C ARG A 186 -13.55 10.16 -4.33
N LEU A 187 -13.74 10.61 -3.10
CA LEU A 187 -13.91 12.03 -2.77
C LEU A 187 -12.69 12.84 -3.14
N LEU A 188 -11.51 12.39 -2.71
CA LEU A 188 -10.22 13.00 -3.05
C LEU A 188 -9.98 13.04 -4.56
N GLY A 189 -10.27 11.96 -5.26
CA GLY A 189 -10.16 11.91 -6.73
C GLY A 189 -11.09 12.89 -7.45
N ARG A 190 -12.30 13.13 -6.92
CA ARG A 190 -13.22 14.14 -7.46
C ARG A 190 -12.73 15.56 -7.20
N MET A 191 -12.18 15.84 -6.03
CA MET A 191 -11.60 17.14 -5.69
C MET A 191 -10.41 17.46 -6.59
N ALA A 192 -9.49 16.52 -6.76
CA ALA A 192 -8.34 16.68 -7.65
C ALA A 192 -8.75 16.96 -9.11
N LYS A 193 -9.78 16.28 -9.64
CA LYS A 193 -10.30 16.55 -10.99
C LYS A 193 -10.91 17.94 -11.13
N LYS A 194 -11.65 18.42 -10.13
CA LYS A 194 -12.25 19.78 -10.16
C LYS A 194 -11.18 20.87 -10.19
N GLU A 195 -10.11 20.69 -9.42
CA GLU A 195 -9.03 21.66 -9.36
C GLU A 195 -8.19 21.68 -10.64
N ALA A 196 -7.89 20.51 -11.20
CA ALA A 196 -7.22 20.42 -12.50
C ALA A 196 -8.03 21.12 -13.63
N ALA A 197 -9.36 20.99 -13.60
CA ALA A 197 -10.24 21.70 -14.54
C ALA A 197 -10.24 23.22 -14.33
N ARG A 198 -10.12 23.71 -13.10
CA ARG A 198 -10.01 25.16 -12.80
C ARG A 198 -8.69 25.74 -13.28
N GLN A 199 -7.58 25.04 -13.11
CA GLN A 199 -6.26 25.48 -13.56
C GLN A 199 -6.19 25.57 -15.08
N SER A 200 -6.72 24.59 -15.82
CA SER A 200 -6.75 24.64 -17.28
C SER A 200 -7.62 25.78 -17.83
N SER A 201 -8.67 26.18 -17.10
CA SER A 201 -9.50 27.33 -17.48
C SER A 201 -8.81 28.69 -17.22
N SER A 202 -7.94 28.78 -16.21
CA SER A 202 -7.19 30.01 -15.90
C SER A 202 -6.02 30.25 -16.84
N GLU A 203 -5.35 29.21 -17.30
CA GLU A 203 -4.26 29.32 -18.28
C GLU A 203 -4.77 29.72 -19.68
N GLY A 204 -5.95 29.28 -20.08
CA GLY A 204 -6.58 29.66 -21.35
C GLY A 204 -6.96 31.13 -21.44
N SER A 205 -7.15 31.81 -20.30
CA SER A 205 -7.54 33.23 -20.30
C SER A 205 -6.34 34.22 -20.35
N VAL A 206 -5.14 33.79 -19.99
CA VAL A 206 -3.92 34.62 -19.97
C VAL A 206 -3.26 34.70 -21.36
N GLY A 207 -3.54 33.74 -22.26
CA GLY A 207 -2.97 33.68 -23.60
C GLY A 207 -3.63 34.57 -24.65
N ALA A 208 -4.75 35.24 -24.33
CA ALA A 208 -5.46 36.14 -25.25
C ALA A 208 -5.02 37.60 -25.05
N HIS A 209 -3.73 37.90 -25.21
CA HIS A 209 -3.31 39.29 -25.44
C HIS A 209 -3.56 39.62 -26.92
N PRO A 210 -4.47 40.57 -27.26
CA PRO A 210 -4.60 41.00 -28.64
C PRO A 210 -3.31 41.69 -29.05
N SER A 211 -2.66 41.17 -30.09
CA SER A 211 -1.66 41.87 -30.85
C SER A 211 -2.28 43.19 -31.35
N GLN A 212 -1.96 44.28 -30.70
CA GLN A 212 -2.29 45.61 -31.21
C GLN A 212 -1.46 45.90 -32.48
N PRO A 213 -2.08 46.53 -33.49
CA PRO A 213 -1.45 46.89 -34.77
C PRO A 213 -0.42 48.04 -34.64
#